data_4e081b0150a266c91e052d3f28904130
#
_entry.id   4e081b0150a266c91e052d3f28904130
#
_cell.length_a   1.000
_cell.length_b   1.000
_cell.length_c   1.000
_cell.angle_alpha   90.00
_cell.angle_beta   90.00
_cell.angle_gamma   90.00
#
_symmetry.space_group_name_H-M   'P 1'
#
loop_
_entity.id
_entity.type
_entity.pdbx_description
1 polymer ?
#
loop_
_entity_poly.entity_id
_entity_poly.type
_entity_poly.pdbx_seq_one_letter_code
_entity_poly.pdbx_strand_id
1 'polypeptide(L)'
;MLSATIPKDKTYLPPHFEIRKLDPVHTTWANAIFSHSNTFYASIKWSLTKPENQTAFCYKLFRAADYLIRHQIDSGMSFGIFDTTYKYKHSESAELEGKSYWDESDLDATNEQLLSQMDFPLVSIAMSYDAYNPPDMTKMADFMDASPLFGIFFGELEARDARDSATRKVEGPHKVSQRNGTSTRADYEAQGLMKKLAQWLMQEAAGRGYIGIEIPCAHDAVIKAWLNPPSPFKASVVSKFDAKTYEKEVDGHMIKPFAPSEQVGARIYVSLGN
;
A
#
# COMPACT_ATOMS: atom_id res chain seq x y z
N MET A 1 1.22 27.58 -6.13
CA MET A 1 -0.23 27.36 -5.94
C MET A 1 -0.39 26.80 -4.53
N LEU A 2 -1.10 27.47 -3.64
CA LEU A 2 -1.29 27.04 -2.27
C LEU A 2 -2.01 25.70 -2.25
N SER A 3 -1.37 24.67 -1.69
CA SER A 3 -2.02 23.41 -1.34
C SER A 3 -3.20 23.75 -0.43
N ALA A 4 -4.41 23.42 -0.87
CA ALA A 4 -5.60 23.65 -0.07
C ALA A 4 -5.47 22.85 1.21
N THR A 5 -5.31 23.54 2.33
CA THR A 5 -5.28 22.94 3.66
C THR A 5 -6.65 22.32 3.92
N ILE A 6 -6.69 21.00 4.00
CA ILE A 6 -7.92 20.26 4.29
C ILE A 6 -8.32 20.58 5.72
N PRO A 7 -9.61 20.90 5.99
CA PRO A 7 -10.07 21.18 7.33
C PRO A 7 -9.74 20.01 8.27
N LYS A 8 -9.02 20.27 9.37
CA LYS A 8 -8.62 19.29 10.38
C LYS A 8 -9.81 18.52 10.99
N ASP A 9 -11.01 19.08 10.94
CA ASP A 9 -12.23 18.54 11.54
C ASP A 9 -12.78 17.25 10.90
N LYS A 10 -12.30 16.90 9.70
CA LYS A 10 -12.84 15.73 8.98
C LYS A 10 -12.02 14.43 9.12
N THR A 11 -10.85 14.48 9.72
CA THR A 11 -9.97 13.31 9.72
C THR A 11 -10.11 12.39 10.95
N TYR A 12 -10.68 12.90 12.05
CA TYR A 12 -10.68 12.23 13.36
C TYR A 12 -9.31 11.69 13.80
N LEU A 13 -8.24 12.24 13.25
CA LEU A 13 -6.87 11.95 13.63
C LEU A 13 -6.52 12.66 14.95
N PRO A 14 -5.65 12.09 15.80
CA PRO A 14 -5.05 12.83 16.91
C PRO A 14 -4.38 14.11 16.39
N PRO A 15 -4.34 15.20 17.20
CA PRO A 15 -3.92 16.53 16.74
C PRO A 15 -2.50 16.62 16.19
N HIS A 16 -1.64 15.67 16.58
CA HIS A 16 -0.26 15.61 16.12
C HIS A 16 -0.07 14.86 14.79
N PHE A 17 -1.15 14.35 14.20
CA PHE A 17 -1.10 13.74 12.87
C PHE A 17 -1.75 14.62 11.82
N GLU A 18 -1.17 14.62 10.63
CA GLU A 18 -1.68 15.31 9.46
C GLU A 18 -1.64 14.40 8.22
N ILE A 19 -2.70 14.43 7.41
CA ILE A 19 -2.71 13.78 6.11
C ILE A 19 -2.19 14.77 5.07
N ARG A 20 -1.18 14.34 4.30
CA ARG A 20 -0.63 15.10 3.18
C ARG A 20 -0.59 14.25 1.92
N LYS A 21 -0.71 14.91 0.76
CA LYS A 21 -0.37 14.27 -0.51
C LYS A 21 1.11 13.91 -0.51
N LEU A 22 1.44 12.73 -1.01
CA LEU A 22 2.83 12.37 -1.24
C LEU A 22 3.32 13.01 -2.54
N ASP A 23 4.50 13.60 -2.48
CA ASP A 23 5.21 14.20 -3.58
C ASP A 23 6.53 13.43 -3.84
N PRO A 24 7.22 13.64 -4.98
CA PRO A 24 8.43 12.88 -5.31
C PRO A 24 9.52 12.88 -4.24
N VAL A 25 9.62 13.92 -3.42
CA VAL A 25 10.57 13.98 -2.29
C VAL A 25 10.30 12.90 -1.22
N HIS A 26 9.08 12.40 -1.13
CA HIS A 26 8.68 11.37 -0.17
C HIS A 26 8.88 9.94 -0.69
N THR A 27 9.34 9.76 -1.94
CA THR A 27 9.43 8.44 -2.58
C THR A 27 10.26 7.45 -1.76
N THR A 28 11.45 7.86 -1.34
CA THR A 28 12.34 7.00 -0.52
C THR A 28 11.69 6.60 0.80
N TRP A 29 10.99 7.52 1.47
CA TRP A 29 10.32 7.23 2.74
C TRP A 29 9.14 6.28 2.56
N ALA A 30 8.31 6.54 1.55
CA ALA A 30 7.18 5.68 1.24
C ALA A 30 7.64 4.27 0.86
N ASN A 31 8.72 4.17 0.08
CA ASN A 31 9.30 2.89 -0.32
C ASN A 31 9.93 2.15 0.87
N ALA A 32 10.61 2.86 1.78
CA ALA A 32 11.15 2.25 3.01
C ALA A 32 10.03 1.67 3.89
N ILE A 33 8.92 2.42 4.12
CA ILE A 33 7.75 1.92 4.85
C ILE A 33 7.15 0.70 4.15
N PHE A 34 6.95 0.78 2.83
CA PHE A 34 6.39 -0.30 2.04
C PHE A 34 7.23 -1.57 2.13
N SER A 35 8.53 -1.47 1.88
CA SER A 35 9.44 -2.62 1.83
C SER A 35 9.63 -3.26 3.20
N HIS A 36 9.81 -2.45 4.24
CA HIS A 36 9.95 -2.92 5.61
C HIS A 36 8.69 -3.65 6.09
N SER A 37 7.53 -3.02 5.92
CA SER A 37 6.25 -3.58 6.33
C SER A 37 5.96 -4.91 5.61
N ASN A 38 6.18 -4.97 4.29
CA ASN A 38 5.94 -6.18 3.50
C ASN A 38 6.95 -7.30 3.77
N THR A 39 8.15 -6.98 4.22
CA THR A 39 9.17 -7.97 4.59
C THR A 39 8.91 -8.58 5.96
N PHE A 40 8.73 -7.73 6.97
CA PHE A 40 8.75 -8.17 8.37
C PHE A 40 7.36 -8.41 8.96
N TYR A 41 6.35 -7.66 8.54
CA TYR A 41 5.03 -7.63 9.21
C TYR A 41 3.87 -8.14 8.34
N ALA A 42 4.07 -8.32 7.02
CA ALA A 42 2.99 -8.82 6.17
C ALA A 42 2.56 -10.24 6.56
N SER A 43 1.26 -10.45 6.70
CA SER A 43 0.67 -11.75 7.00
C SER A 43 0.67 -12.71 5.80
N ILE A 44 0.64 -12.18 4.58
CA ILE A 44 0.95 -12.91 3.35
C ILE A 44 2.40 -12.59 2.99
N LYS A 45 3.24 -13.62 2.92
CA LYS A 45 4.61 -13.45 2.43
C LYS A 45 4.61 -13.40 0.91
N TRP A 46 5.38 -12.48 0.33
CA TRP A 46 5.34 -12.21 -1.10
C TRP A 46 6.41 -12.97 -1.90
N SER A 47 7.29 -13.70 -1.23
CA SER A 47 8.27 -14.62 -1.81
C SER A 47 7.78 -16.06 -1.76
N LEU A 48 8.07 -16.87 -2.79
CA LEU A 48 7.70 -18.30 -2.86
C LEU A 48 8.33 -19.13 -1.75
N THR A 49 9.53 -18.77 -1.32
CA THR A 49 10.26 -19.41 -0.23
C THR A 49 10.58 -18.39 0.85
N LYS A 50 10.73 -18.86 2.09
CA LYS A 50 11.21 -17.98 3.17
C LYS A 50 12.62 -17.51 2.81
N PRO A 51 12.88 -16.19 2.75
CA PRO A 51 14.23 -15.68 2.50
C PRO A 51 15.20 -16.14 3.58
N GLU A 52 16.40 -16.58 3.18
CA GLU A 52 17.47 -16.94 4.13
C GLU A 52 17.89 -15.73 4.97
N ASN A 53 17.99 -14.55 4.33
CA ASN A 53 18.23 -13.28 4.97
C ASN A 53 17.07 -12.30 4.66
N GLN A 54 16.30 -11.95 5.69
CA GLN A 54 15.17 -11.04 5.54
C GLN A 54 15.59 -9.60 5.21
N THR A 55 16.73 -9.17 5.69
CA THR A 55 17.28 -7.82 5.43
C THR A 55 17.70 -7.69 3.98
N ALA A 56 18.41 -8.69 3.45
CA ALA A 56 18.74 -8.74 2.03
C ALA A 56 17.47 -8.73 1.14
N PHE A 57 16.43 -9.46 1.57
CA PHE A 57 15.13 -9.45 0.88
C PHE A 57 14.45 -8.06 0.97
N CYS A 58 14.51 -7.39 2.12
CA CYS A 58 13.97 -6.06 2.30
C CYS A 58 14.63 -5.06 1.34
N TYR A 59 15.94 -5.11 1.22
CA TYR A 59 16.68 -4.27 0.28
C TYR A 59 16.39 -4.62 -1.20
N LYS A 60 16.29 -5.93 -1.52
CA LYS A 60 15.85 -6.36 -2.87
C LYS A 60 14.48 -5.77 -3.21
N LEU A 61 13.52 -5.87 -2.28
CA LEU A 61 12.18 -5.33 -2.46
C LEU A 61 12.19 -3.80 -2.58
N PHE A 62 12.99 -3.13 -1.77
CA PHE A 62 13.15 -1.67 -1.79
C PHE A 62 13.63 -1.16 -3.16
N ARG A 63 14.64 -1.81 -3.76
CA ARG A 63 15.10 -1.47 -5.11
C ARG A 63 14.04 -1.77 -6.17
N ALA A 64 13.44 -2.94 -6.08
CA ALA A 64 12.48 -3.42 -7.06
C ALA A 64 11.15 -2.64 -7.07
N ALA A 65 10.73 -2.12 -5.92
CA ALA A 65 9.47 -1.38 -5.80
C ALA A 65 9.58 0.10 -6.23
N ASP A 66 10.78 0.63 -6.50
CA ASP A 66 10.98 2.07 -6.76
C ASP A 66 10.09 2.60 -7.89
N TYR A 67 10.04 1.89 -9.02
CA TYR A 67 9.16 2.28 -10.13
C TYR A 67 7.68 2.32 -9.73
N LEU A 68 7.19 1.29 -9.04
CA LEU A 68 5.79 1.22 -8.60
C LEU A 68 5.45 2.36 -7.64
N ILE A 69 6.31 2.64 -6.68
CA ILE A 69 6.11 3.71 -5.69
C ILE A 69 6.09 5.08 -6.38
N ARG A 70 7.05 5.35 -7.30
CA ARG A 70 7.09 6.60 -8.08
C ARG A 70 5.85 6.77 -8.93
N HIS A 71 5.47 5.75 -9.71
CA HIS A 71 4.28 5.78 -10.54
C HIS A 71 3.02 6.15 -9.73
N GLN A 72 2.87 5.59 -8.54
CA GLN A 72 1.73 5.87 -7.67
C GLN A 72 1.78 7.29 -7.07
N ILE A 73 2.94 7.79 -6.69
CA ILE A 73 3.11 9.17 -6.20
C ILE A 73 2.80 10.17 -7.32
N ASP A 74 3.36 9.94 -8.51
CA ASP A 74 3.20 10.81 -9.68
C ASP A 74 1.74 10.86 -10.16
N SER A 75 0.94 9.82 -9.89
CA SER A 75 -0.50 9.82 -10.17
C SER A 75 -1.29 10.89 -9.38
N GLY A 76 -0.70 11.42 -8.29
CA GLY A 76 -1.29 12.47 -7.45
C GLY A 76 -2.40 12.00 -6.50
N MET A 77 -2.63 10.68 -6.39
CA MET A 77 -3.63 10.07 -5.52
C MET A 77 -3.03 9.24 -4.38
N SER A 78 -1.73 9.37 -4.14
CA SER A 78 -1.05 8.77 -3.00
C SER A 78 -0.93 9.76 -1.85
N PHE A 79 -1.26 9.30 -0.64
CA PHE A 79 -1.30 10.13 0.58
C PHE A 79 -0.59 9.43 1.72
N GLY A 80 -0.09 10.22 2.66
CA GLY A 80 0.53 9.72 3.88
C GLY A 80 0.04 10.46 5.11
N ILE A 81 0.17 9.81 6.27
CA ILE A 81 0.02 10.43 7.58
C ILE A 81 1.41 10.83 8.06
N PHE A 82 1.55 12.07 8.49
CA PHE A 82 2.77 12.64 9.03
C PHE A 82 2.57 12.94 10.52
N ASP A 83 3.55 12.58 11.35
CA ASP A 83 3.61 13.02 12.73
C ASP A 83 4.23 14.43 12.78
N THR A 84 3.43 15.42 13.08
CA THR A 84 3.87 16.83 13.14
C THR A 84 4.71 17.14 14.39
N THR A 85 4.78 16.20 15.32
CA THR A 85 5.59 16.29 16.55
C THR A 85 6.83 15.40 16.50
N TYR A 86 7.11 14.83 15.32
CA TYR A 86 8.26 13.94 15.11
C TYR A 86 9.57 14.61 15.54
N LYS A 87 10.35 13.89 16.32
CA LYS A 87 11.66 14.36 16.75
C LYS A 87 12.73 13.61 15.99
N TYR A 88 13.45 14.34 15.15
CA TYR A 88 14.56 13.78 14.39
C TYR A 88 15.67 13.30 15.32
N LYS A 89 16.26 12.17 14.98
CA LYS A 89 17.35 11.54 15.72
C LYS A 89 18.72 12.14 15.34
N HIS A 90 18.79 12.65 14.10
CA HIS A 90 20.01 13.22 13.52
C HIS A 90 19.78 14.66 13.08
N SER A 91 20.79 15.53 13.25
CA SER A 91 20.73 16.93 12.82
C SER A 91 20.48 17.08 11.32
N GLU A 92 21.12 16.22 10.50
CA GLU A 92 20.93 16.19 9.06
C GLU A 92 19.46 15.89 8.67
N SER A 93 18.79 14.98 9.39
CA SER A 93 17.36 14.73 9.17
C SER A 93 16.50 15.95 9.51
N ALA A 94 16.89 16.72 10.53
CA ALA A 94 16.17 17.95 10.88
C ALA A 94 16.35 19.04 9.81
N GLU A 95 17.53 19.13 9.20
CA GLU A 95 17.83 20.08 8.12
C GLU A 95 17.11 19.73 6.81
N LEU A 96 16.95 18.42 6.53
CA LEU A 96 16.32 17.89 5.30
C LEU A 96 14.84 17.56 5.49
N GLU A 97 14.26 17.84 6.65
CA GLU A 97 12.88 17.46 7.03
C GLU A 97 12.63 15.95 6.99
N GLY A 98 13.68 15.15 7.01
CA GLY A 98 13.67 13.69 7.10
C GLY A 98 14.68 13.00 6.19
N LYS A 99 15.20 11.85 6.65
CA LYS A 99 16.16 11.02 5.92
C LYS A 99 16.00 9.55 6.29
N SER A 100 16.22 8.65 5.32
CA SER A 100 16.48 7.24 5.57
C SER A 100 17.98 6.99 5.59
N TYR A 101 18.43 6.26 6.62
CA TYR A 101 19.85 5.90 6.80
C TYR A 101 20.12 4.43 6.48
N TRP A 102 19.27 3.80 5.68
CA TRP A 102 19.50 2.43 5.25
C TRP A 102 20.79 2.32 4.47
N ASP A 103 21.65 1.41 4.94
CA ASP A 103 22.87 0.98 4.25
C ASP A 103 22.63 -0.41 3.65
N GLU A 104 22.42 -0.48 2.35
CA GLU A 104 22.11 -1.72 1.65
C GLU A 104 23.27 -2.72 1.62
N SER A 105 24.48 -2.31 2.05
CA SER A 105 25.63 -3.19 2.24
C SER A 105 25.62 -3.91 3.60
N ASP A 106 24.88 -3.38 4.60
CA ASP A 106 24.72 -3.99 5.91
C ASP A 106 23.60 -5.05 5.88
N LEU A 107 23.97 -6.28 5.55
CA LEU A 107 23.03 -7.40 5.51
C LEU A 107 22.72 -8.01 6.88
N ASP A 108 23.43 -7.57 7.92
CA ASP A 108 23.22 -8.01 9.30
C ASP A 108 22.31 -7.07 10.10
N ALA A 109 21.91 -5.94 9.52
CA ALA A 109 20.95 -5.02 10.14
C ALA A 109 19.65 -5.74 10.53
N THR A 110 19.24 -5.57 11.79
CA THR A 110 17.98 -6.15 12.27
C THR A 110 16.76 -5.34 11.78
N ASN A 111 15.57 -5.95 11.89
CA ASN A 111 14.30 -5.27 11.67
C ASN A 111 14.20 -3.94 12.46
N GLU A 112 14.56 -3.96 13.74
CA GLU A 112 14.51 -2.80 14.65
C GLU A 112 15.54 -1.74 14.25
N GLN A 113 16.73 -2.14 13.77
CA GLN A 113 17.73 -1.22 13.26
C GLN A 113 17.24 -0.53 11.99
N LEU A 114 16.68 -1.28 11.02
CA LEU A 114 16.09 -0.72 9.82
C LEU A 114 14.94 0.25 10.14
N LEU A 115 14.08 -0.11 11.09
CA LEU A 115 13.01 0.78 11.56
C LEU A 115 13.58 2.05 12.19
N SER A 116 14.63 1.93 13.02
CA SER A 116 15.26 3.06 13.68
C SER A 116 15.96 4.02 12.72
N GLN A 117 16.42 3.51 11.57
CA GLN A 117 17.08 4.27 10.52
C GLN A 117 16.10 5.05 9.61
N MET A 118 14.80 4.85 9.78
CA MET A 118 13.76 5.64 9.13
C MET A 118 13.53 6.95 9.91
N ASP A 119 14.44 7.91 9.76
CA ASP A 119 14.43 9.17 10.51
C ASP A 119 13.65 10.27 9.75
N PHE A 120 12.36 10.08 9.62
CA PHE A 120 11.43 10.97 8.91
C PHE A 120 10.02 10.92 9.51
N PRO A 121 9.20 12.00 9.33
CA PRO A 121 7.88 12.14 9.98
C PRO A 121 6.76 11.33 9.32
N LEU A 122 6.96 10.73 8.14
CA LEU A 122 5.95 9.91 7.47
C LEU A 122 5.76 8.58 8.22
N VAL A 123 4.54 8.30 8.66
CA VAL A 123 4.25 7.15 9.53
C VAL A 123 3.27 6.12 8.93
N SER A 124 2.45 6.53 7.96
CA SER A 124 1.52 5.62 7.27
C SER A 124 1.32 6.08 5.85
N ILE A 125 1.21 5.14 4.92
CA ILE A 125 1.05 5.40 3.49
C ILE A 125 -0.22 4.75 2.94
N ALA A 126 -0.81 5.44 1.97
CA ALA A 126 -1.93 4.98 1.17
C ALA A 126 -1.61 5.24 -0.30
N MET A 127 -1.05 4.23 -0.96
CA MET A 127 -0.57 4.31 -2.33
C MET A 127 -1.70 4.04 -3.33
N SER A 128 -1.80 4.86 -4.37
CA SER A 128 -2.84 4.75 -5.39
C SER A 128 -2.35 5.24 -6.74
N TYR A 129 -3.00 4.79 -7.79
CA TYR A 129 -2.87 5.36 -9.13
C TYR A 129 -4.25 5.48 -9.80
N ASP A 130 -4.33 6.24 -10.87
CA ASP A 130 -5.52 6.30 -11.72
C ASP A 130 -5.62 5.00 -12.52
N ALA A 131 -6.71 4.27 -12.39
CA ALA A 131 -6.91 3.00 -13.10
C ALA A 131 -6.87 3.14 -14.64
N TYR A 132 -7.05 4.35 -15.16
CA TYR A 132 -6.87 4.67 -16.59
C TYR A 132 -5.40 4.68 -17.02
N ASN A 133 -4.48 4.89 -16.08
CA ASN A 133 -3.04 4.90 -16.30
C ASN A 133 -2.33 3.86 -15.39
N PRO A 134 -2.47 2.56 -15.69
CA PRO A 134 -1.85 1.51 -14.88
C PRO A 134 -0.32 1.52 -15.02
N PRO A 135 0.40 0.91 -14.07
CA PRO A 135 1.85 0.73 -14.19
C PRO A 135 2.23 -0.03 -15.46
N ASP A 136 3.33 0.38 -16.07
CA ASP A 136 3.94 -0.34 -17.18
C ASP A 136 4.54 -1.67 -16.70
N MET A 137 3.94 -2.78 -17.10
CA MET A 137 4.35 -4.12 -16.64
C MET A 137 5.77 -4.50 -17.06
N THR A 138 6.31 -3.88 -18.12
CA THR A 138 7.71 -4.13 -18.51
C THR A 138 8.70 -3.56 -17.48
N LYS A 139 8.32 -2.47 -16.80
CA LYS A 139 9.10 -1.86 -15.72
C LYS A 139 8.86 -2.50 -14.36
N MET A 140 7.89 -3.40 -14.28
CA MET A 140 7.57 -4.15 -13.07
C MET A 140 8.33 -5.49 -12.95
N ALA A 141 9.19 -5.84 -13.92
CA ALA A 141 9.84 -7.13 -13.98
C ALA A 141 10.63 -7.46 -12.70
N ASP A 142 11.46 -6.53 -12.22
CA ASP A 142 12.24 -6.72 -10.99
C ASP A 142 11.34 -6.88 -9.75
N PHE A 143 10.23 -6.12 -9.70
CA PHE A 143 9.25 -6.25 -8.62
C PHE A 143 8.54 -7.61 -8.64
N MET A 144 8.16 -8.09 -9.82
CA MET A 144 7.54 -9.40 -9.98
C MET A 144 8.50 -10.53 -9.64
N ASP A 145 9.82 -10.38 -9.94
CA ASP A 145 10.85 -11.33 -9.52
C ASP A 145 11.09 -11.30 -8.00
N ALA A 146 11.11 -10.12 -7.39
CA ALA A 146 11.23 -10.00 -5.94
C ALA A 146 9.98 -10.50 -5.19
N SER A 147 8.79 -10.36 -5.78
CA SER A 147 7.50 -10.65 -5.16
C SER A 147 6.61 -11.51 -6.07
N PRO A 148 7.01 -12.75 -6.41
CA PRO A 148 6.27 -13.58 -7.37
C PRO A 148 4.86 -13.92 -6.91
N LEU A 149 4.61 -14.00 -5.60
CA LEU A 149 3.27 -14.23 -5.06
C LEU A 149 2.33 -13.04 -5.26
N PHE A 150 2.84 -11.86 -5.52
CA PHE A 150 2.04 -10.70 -5.91
C PHE A 150 1.27 -11.00 -7.20
N GLY A 151 1.95 -11.49 -8.24
CA GLY A 151 1.30 -11.85 -9.50
C GLY A 151 0.25 -12.95 -9.34
N ILE A 152 0.53 -13.97 -8.52
CA ILE A 152 -0.41 -15.05 -8.22
C ILE A 152 -1.64 -14.50 -7.50
N PHE A 153 -1.44 -13.66 -6.48
CA PHE A 153 -2.51 -13.06 -5.68
C PHE A 153 -3.46 -12.19 -6.53
N PHE A 154 -2.89 -11.29 -7.32
CA PHE A 154 -3.68 -10.40 -8.17
C PHE A 154 -4.35 -11.15 -9.33
N GLY A 155 -3.64 -12.11 -9.94
CA GLY A 155 -4.20 -12.96 -11.00
C GLY A 155 -5.37 -13.80 -10.51
N GLU A 156 -5.32 -14.31 -9.28
CA GLU A 156 -6.42 -15.07 -8.70
C GLU A 156 -7.64 -14.18 -8.41
N LEU A 157 -7.43 -12.97 -7.88
CA LEU A 157 -8.52 -12.00 -7.69
C LEU A 157 -9.14 -11.57 -9.02
N GLU A 158 -8.35 -11.45 -10.08
CA GLU A 158 -8.83 -11.12 -11.42
C GLU A 158 -9.65 -12.27 -12.02
N ALA A 159 -9.15 -13.50 -11.92
CA ALA A 159 -9.82 -14.68 -12.46
C ALA A 159 -11.18 -14.96 -11.80
N ARG A 160 -11.33 -14.57 -10.54
CA ARG A 160 -12.59 -14.72 -9.77
C ARG A 160 -13.53 -13.53 -9.87
N ASP A 161 -13.14 -12.48 -10.56
CA ASP A 161 -14.03 -11.31 -10.74
C ASP A 161 -15.11 -11.61 -11.78
N ALA A 162 -16.31 -11.87 -11.30
CA ALA A 162 -17.45 -12.23 -12.14
C ALA A 162 -18.09 -11.06 -12.89
N ARG A 163 -17.63 -9.82 -12.68
CA ARG A 163 -18.15 -8.66 -13.42
C ARG A 163 -17.77 -8.78 -14.89
N ASP A 164 -18.65 -8.32 -15.76
CA ASP A 164 -18.35 -8.23 -17.19
C ASP A 164 -17.10 -7.38 -17.43
N SER A 165 -16.15 -7.90 -18.20
CA SER A 165 -14.90 -7.21 -18.54
C SER A 165 -15.15 -5.86 -19.24
N ALA A 166 -16.20 -5.73 -20.02
CA ALA A 166 -16.58 -4.47 -20.64
C ALA A 166 -17.00 -3.42 -19.61
N THR A 167 -17.71 -3.83 -18.54
CA THR A 167 -18.14 -2.91 -17.46
C THR A 167 -17.02 -2.53 -16.50
N ARG A 168 -15.91 -3.29 -16.49
CA ARG A 168 -14.72 -2.99 -15.68
C ARG A 168 -13.74 -2.04 -16.36
N LYS A 169 -13.89 -1.85 -17.68
CA LYS A 169 -13.02 -0.96 -18.44
C LYS A 169 -13.22 0.49 -18.00
N VAL A 170 -12.16 1.11 -17.53
CA VAL A 170 -12.19 2.53 -17.16
C VAL A 170 -12.16 3.38 -18.43
N GLU A 171 -13.22 4.11 -18.69
CA GLU A 171 -13.43 4.85 -19.96
C GLU A 171 -12.68 6.19 -20.04
N GLY A 172 -11.97 6.60 -18.96
CA GLY A 172 -11.23 7.86 -18.97
C GLY A 172 -10.53 8.15 -17.64
N PRO A 173 -9.69 9.18 -17.61
CA PRO A 173 -8.96 9.55 -16.41
C PRO A 173 -9.91 10.02 -15.29
N HIS A 174 -9.44 9.88 -14.05
CA HIS A 174 -10.13 10.31 -12.82
C HIS A 174 -11.51 9.66 -12.61
N LYS A 175 -11.75 8.47 -13.15
CA LYS A 175 -12.98 7.71 -12.91
C LYS A 175 -12.83 6.73 -11.75
N VAL A 176 -11.80 5.89 -11.78
CA VAL A 176 -11.56 4.89 -10.74
C VAL A 176 -10.13 5.05 -10.22
N SER A 177 -10.00 5.17 -8.91
CA SER A 177 -8.70 5.10 -8.24
C SER A 177 -8.38 3.65 -7.90
N GLN A 178 -7.25 3.15 -8.40
CA GLN A 178 -6.73 1.84 -8.05
C GLN A 178 -5.81 1.98 -6.83
N ARG A 179 -6.18 1.34 -5.73
CA ARG A 179 -5.37 1.27 -4.52
C ARG A 179 -4.38 0.10 -4.62
N ASN A 180 -3.12 0.37 -4.32
CA ASN A 180 -2.10 -0.69 -4.32
C ASN A 180 -0.96 -0.35 -3.35
N GLY A 181 -1.12 -0.75 -2.12
CA GLY A 181 -0.17 -0.54 -1.04
C GLY A 181 -0.75 0.33 0.08
N THR A 182 -0.88 -0.30 1.24
CA THR A 182 -1.23 0.37 2.50
C THR A 182 -0.29 -0.20 3.55
N SER A 183 0.49 0.66 4.16
CA SER A 183 1.43 0.27 5.21
C SER A 183 1.51 1.36 6.28
N THR A 184 1.69 0.93 7.51
CA THR A 184 1.97 1.80 8.65
C THR A 184 3.31 1.36 9.25
N ARG A 185 4.15 2.29 9.64
CA ARG A 185 5.39 1.97 10.36
C ARG A 185 5.07 1.18 11.62
N ALA A 186 5.86 0.18 11.94
CA ALA A 186 5.61 -0.73 13.07
C ALA A 186 5.51 0.00 14.41
N ASP A 187 6.31 1.05 14.62
CA ASP A 187 6.30 1.90 15.82
C ASP A 187 5.04 2.80 15.94
N TYR A 188 4.20 2.85 14.90
CA TYR A 188 2.94 3.59 14.88
C TYR A 188 1.71 2.69 14.65
N GLU A 189 1.87 1.38 14.69
CA GLU A 189 0.76 0.44 14.57
C GLU A 189 -0.21 0.52 15.76
N ALA A 190 -1.35 -0.16 15.64
CA ALA A 190 -2.43 -0.23 16.65
C ALA A 190 -3.10 1.13 17.00
N GLN A 191 -2.79 2.23 16.33
CA GLN A 191 -3.42 3.55 16.54
C GLN A 191 -4.61 3.81 15.59
N GLY A 192 -4.98 2.84 14.76
CA GLY A 192 -6.09 2.94 13.81
C GLY A 192 -5.83 3.88 12.63
N LEU A 193 -4.57 4.26 12.37
CA LEU A 193 -4.19 5.22 11.34
C LEU A 193 -4.63 4.76 9.95
N MET A 194 -4.39 3.49 9.61
CA MET A 194 -4.79 2.90 8.31
C MET A 194 -6.29 3.08 8.04
N LYS A 195 -7.15 2.76 9.02
CA LYS A 195 -8.61 2.91 8.86
C LYS A 195 -9.02 4.35 8.64
N LYS A 196 -8.45 5.28 9.40
CA LYS A 196 -8.74 6.71 9.30
C LYS A 196 -8.29 7.27 7.95
N LEU A 197 -7.10 6.89 7.50
CA LEU A 197 -6.59 7.27 6.19
C LEU A 197 -7.44 6.70 5.04
N ALA A 198 -7.92 5.46 5.15
CA ALA A 198 -8.81 4.85 4.17
C ALA A 198 -10.16 5.60 4.08
N GLN A 199 -10.79 5.90 5.21
CA GLN A 199 -12.06 6.64 5.24
C GLN A 199 -11.92 8.07 4.71
N TRP A 200 -10.83 8.74 5.07
CA TRP A 200 -10.53 10.07 4.54
C TRP A 200 -10.29 10.03 3.02
N LEU A 201 -9.54 9.04 2.53
CA LEU A 201 -9.23 8.89 1.12
C LEU A 201 -10.50 8.69 0.26
N MET A 202 -11.50 7.98 0.76
CA MET A 202 -12.78 7.83 0.05
C MET A 202 -13.46 9.19 -0.16
N GLN A 203 -13.45 10.06 0.85
CA GLN A 203 -14.00 11.42 0.75
C GLN A 203 -13.18 12.31 -0.18
N GLU A 204 -11.86 12.21 -0.09
CA GLU A 204 -10.94 12.98 -0.93
C GLU A 204 -11.08 12.60 -2.40
N ALA A 205 -11.13 11.30 -2.71
CA ALA A 205 -11.32 10.80 -4.07
C ALA A 205 -12.68 11.25 -4.65
N ALA A 206 -13.76 11.16 -3.87
CA ALA A 206 -15.07 11.69 -4.27
C ALA A 206 -15.02 13.20 -4.53
N GLY A 207 -14.37 13.97 -3.66
CA GLY A 207 -14.17 15.41 -3.81
C GLY A 207 -13.37 15.80 -5.06
N ARG A 208 -12.55 14.90 -5.57
CA ARG A 208 -11.79 15.05 -6.83
C ARG A 208 -12.53 14.52 -8.06
N GLY A 209 -13.76 14.04 -7.91
CA GLY A 209 -14.59 13.58 -9.02
C GLY A 209 -14.41 12.11 -9.40
N TYR A 210 -13.69 11.32 -8.61
CA TYR A 210 -13.66 9.87 -8.79
C TYR A 210 -15.02 9.28 -8.44
N ILE A 211 -15.49 8.33 -9.26
CA ILE A 211 -16.76 7.62 -9.06
C ILE A 211 -16.58 6.30 -8.32
N GLY A 212 -15.35 5.81 -8.22
CA GLY A 212 -15.04 4.57 -7.51
C GLY A 212 -13.60 4.44 -7.10
N ILE A 213 -13.39 3.55 -6.11
CA ILE A 213 -12.06 3.08 -5.69
C ILE A 213 -12.08 1.57 -5.76
N GLU A 214 -11.07 0.98 -6.38
CA GLU A 214 -10.83 -0.46 -6.34
C GLU A 214 -9.60 -0.77 -5.50
N ILE A 215 -9.71 -1.76 -4.61
CA ILE A 215 -8.61 -2.17 -3.74
C ILE A 215 -8.51 -3.68 -3.63
N PRO A 216 -7.39 -4.30 -3.99
CA PRO A 216 -7.02 -5.64 -3.56
C PRO A 216 -6.50 -5.60 -2.11
N CYS A 217 -7.06 -6.45 -1.27
CA CYS A 217 -6.77 -6.54 0.16
C CYS A 217 -6.19 -7.91 0.48
N ALA A 218 -5.03 -7.94 1.13
CA ALA A 218 -4.33 -9.14 1.56
C ALA A 218 -4.35 -9.31 3.09
N HIS A 219 -5.19 -8.55 3.79
CA HIS A 219 -5.30 -8.58 5.25
C HIS A 219 -6.72 -8.26 5.70
N ASP A 220 -7.27 -9.07 6.63
CA ASP A 220 -8.66 -8.96 7.09
C ASP A 220 -9.00 -7.59 7.70
N ALA A 221 -8.05 -6.97 8.42
CA ALA A 221 -8.26 -5.62 8.96
C ALA A 221 -8.44 -4.56 7.85
N VAL A 222 -7.75 -4.72 6.72
CA VAL A 222 -7.89 -3.84 5.54
C VAL A 222 -9.26 -4.10 4.90
N ILE A 223 -9.64 -5.36 4.70
CA ILE A 223 -10.96 -5.75 4.20
C ILE A 223 -12.06 -5.10 5.05
N LYS A 224 -11.96 -5.25 6.38
CA LYS A 224 -12.94 -4.67 7.33
C LYS A 224 -13.01 -3.16 7.23
N ALA A 225 -11.89 -2.47 7.07
CA ALA A 225 -11.86 -1.01 6.93
C ALA A 225 -12.56 -0.54 5.64
N TRP A 226 -12.32 -1.23 4.53
CA TRP A 226 -12.85 -0.85 3.21
C TRP A 226 -14.30 -1.29 3.00
N LEU A 227 -14.79 -2.33 3.66
CA LEU A 227 -16.20 -2.73 3.65
C LEU A 227 -17.10 -1.87 4.54
N ASN A 228 -16.53 -0.94 5.31
CA ASN A 228 -17.26 0.00 6.15
C ASN A 228 -16.97 1.46 5.74
N PRO A 229 -17.34 1.85 4.50
CA PRO A 229 -17.12 3.20 4.03
C PRO A 229 -18.00 4.20 4.81
N PRO A 230 -17.60 5.48 4.92
CA PRO A 230 -18.47 6.51 5.44
C PRO A 230 -19.66 6.76 4.48
N SER A 231 -20.83 7.10 5.04
CA SER A 231 -22.00 7.50 4.24
C SER A 231 -21.65 8.74 3.38
N PRO A 232 -22.10 8.82 2.11
CA PRO A 232 -23.09 7.96 1.43
C PRO A 232 -22.47 6.79 0.64
N PHE A 233 -21.17 6.55 0.73
CA PHE A 233 -20.47 5.56 -0.10
C PHE A 233 -20.90 4.13 0.20
N LYS A 234 -20.76 3.26 -0.80
CA LYS A 234 -21.11 1.85 -0.69
C LYS A 234 -19.94 0.99 -1.14
N ALA A 235 -19.66 -0.09 -0.41
CA ALA A 235 -18.63 -1.04 -0.74
C ALA A 235 -19.20 -2.42 -1.06
N SER A 236 -18.58 -3.13 -1.98
CA SER A 236 -18.88 -4.52 -2.33
C SER A 236 -17.60 -5.33 -2.51
N VAL A 237 -17.64 -6.61 -2.13
CA VAL A 237 -16.60 -7.58 -2.48
C VAL A 237 -16.88 -8.02 -3.92
N VAL A 238 -15.95 -7.80 -4.83
CA VAL A 238 -16.09 -8.19 -6.24
C VAL A 238 -15.44 -9.54 -6.54
N SER A 239 -14.40 -9.88 -5.82
CA SER A 239 -13.80 -11.21 -5.83
C SER A 239 -13.09 -11.51 -4.52
N LYS A 240 -12.95 -12.78 -4.16
CA LYS A 240 -12.23 -13.21 -2.97
C LYS A 240 -11.77 -14.67 -3.06
N PHE A 241 -10.74 -14.99 -2.30
CA PHE A 241 -10.30 -16.36 -2.03
C PHE A 241 -9.70 -16.48 -0.64
N ASP A 242 -9.69 -17.70 -0.09
CA ASP A 242 -9.08 -17.99 1.20
C ASP A 242 -7.60 -18.38 0.96
N ALA A 243 -6.68 -17.58 1.50
CA ALA A 243 -5.24 -17.82 1.34
C ALA A 243 -4.77 -19.11 2.04
N LYS A 244 -5.47 -19.55 3.11
CA LYS A 244 -5.14 -20.77 3.86
C LYS A 244 -5.39 -22.03 3.03
N THR A 245 -6.48 -22.03 2.25
CA THR A 245 -6.93 -23.20 1.50
C THR A 245 -6.58 -23.13 0.01
N TYR A 246 -6.08 -21.98 -0.46
CA TYR A 246 -5.73 -21.81 -1.85
C TYR A 246 -4.59 -22.71 -2.27
N GLU A 247 -4.83 -23.47 -3.33
CA GLU A 247 -3.86 -24.38 -3.95
C GLU A 247 -3.63 -23.99 -5.41
N LYS A 248 -2.41 -24.16 -5.88
CA LYS A 248 -2.00 -23.91 -7.25
C LYS A 248 -1.05 -25.01 -7.71
N GLU A 249 -1.24 -25.46 -8.93
CA GLU A 249 -0.29 -26.35 -9.58
C GLU A 249 0.91 -25.54 -10.09
N VAL A 250 2.11 -25.97 -9.70
CA VAL A 250 3.38 -25.43 -10.17
C VAL A 250 4.28 -26.63 -10.48
N ASP A 251 4.77 -26.73 -11.70
CA ASP A 251 5.65 -27.82 -12.16
C ASP A 251 5.11 -29.23 -11.88
N GLY A 252 3.78 -29.40 -12.04
CA GLY A 252 3.10 -30.70 -11.82
C GLY A 252 2.84 -31.05 -10.34
N HIS A 253 3.11 -30.13 -9.42
CA HIS A 253 2.87 -30.30 -7.99
C HIS A 253 1.86 -29.27 -7.47
N MET A 254 0.91 -29.73 -6.64
CA MET A 254 0.01 -28.83 -5.92
C MET A 254 0.73 -28.19 -4.74
N ILE A 255 0.78 -26.87 -4.69
CA ILE A 255 1.37 -26.10 -3.59
C ILE A 255 0.35 -25.18 -2.96
N LYS A 256 0.58 -24.80 -1.71
CA LYS A 256 -0.17 -23.72 -0.99
C LYS A 256 0.70 -22.47 -0.91
N PRO A 257 0.71 -21.63 -1.94
CA PRO A 257 1.71 -20.58 -2.06
C PRO A 257 1.59 -19.51 -0.97
N PHE A 258 0.41 -19.34 -0.36
CA PHE A 258 0.17 -18.36 0.69
C PHE A 258 0.27 -18.90 2.12
N ALA A 259 0.57 -20.21 2.28
CA ALA A 259 0.76 -20.79 3.62
C ALA A 259 1.98 -20.15 4.33
N PRO A 260 1.94 -19.95 5.66
CA PRO A 260 0.91 -20.33 6.60
C PRO A 260 -0.16 -19.24 6.86
N SER A 261 -0.41 -18.32 5.92
CA SER A 261 -1.38 -17.23 6.09
C SER A 261 -2.80 -17.79 6.32
N GLU A 262 -3.51 -17.19 7.27
CA GLU A 262 -4.93 -17.44 7.54
C GLU A 262 -5.82 -16.29 7.04
N GLN A 263 -5.29 -15.39 6.21
CA GLN A 263 -6.00 -14.23 5.70
C GLN A 263 -6.89 -14.59 4.50
N VAL A 264 -7.86 -13.72 4.24
CA VAL A 264 -8.62 -13.74 3.00
C VAL A 264 -7.99 -12.75 2.01
N GLY A 265 -7.80 -13.17 0.76
CA GLY A 265 -7.57 -12.27 -0.36
C GLY A 265 -8.92 -11.76 -0.87
N ALA A 266 -9.09 -10.44 -0.96
CA ALA A 266 -10.32 -9.86 -1.48
C ALA A 266 -10.06 -8.65 -2.36
N ARG A 267 -10.84 -8.50 -3.44
CA ARG A 267 -10.94 -7.26 -4.21
C ARG A 267 -12.23 -6.57 -3.82
N ILE A 268 -12.14 -5.33 -3.40
CA ILE A 268 -13.29 -4.52 -2.97
C ILE A 268 -13.42 -3.34 -3.93
N TYR A 269 -14.64 -3.08 -4.35
CA TYR A 269 -15.02 -1.85 -5.06
C TYR A 269 -15.84 -0.95 -4.15
N VAL A 270 -15.43 0.30 -4.02
CA VAL A 270 -16.19 1.33 -3.30
C VAL A 270 -16.77 2.31 -4.30
N SER A 271 -18.09 2.39 -4.37
CA SER A 271 -18.80 3.41 -5.14
C SER A 271 -18.82 4.70 -4.35
N LEU A 272 -18.32 5.79 -4.96
CA LEU A 272 -18.17 7.11 -4.35
C LEU A 272 -19.29 8.10 -4.68
N GLY A 273 -20.23 7.70 -5.50
CA GLY A 273 -21.35 8.54 -5.89
C GLY A 273 -21.85 8.21 -7.29
N ASN A 274 -22.95 8.80 -7.65
CA ASN A 274 -23.90 8.54 -8.72
C ASN A 274 -23.37 8.06 -10.04
#